data_18f838234767278f690e12c6fd54819c
#
_entry.id   18f838234767278f690e12c6fd54819c
#
_cell.length_a   1.000
_cell.length_b   1.000
_cell.length_c   1.000
_cell.angle_alpha   90.00
_cell.angle_beta   90.00
_cell.angle_gamma   90.00
#
_symmetry.space_group_name_H-M   'P 1'
#
loop_
_entity.id
_entity.type
_entity.pdbx_description
1 polymer ?
#
loop_
_entity_poly.entity_id
_entity_poly.type
_entity_poly.pdbx_seq_one_letter_code
_entity_poly.pdbx_strand_id
1 'polypeptide(L)'
;TKKVHLKSIIHELIWFIQGDTNIRYLVKNGVNIWNDWPFQNWLRETKQEQNFPTYSKAWREEMAQFVIRIKEDDAFSQKYGDLGPVYGRQWRNFEGVDQLAGVVSDIQKNPDSRRLIVSAWNPRDIPVMAKSGLPPCHTLFQFYVAEGRLSCQLYQRSADVFLGVPFNIAS
;
A
#
# COMPACT_ATOMS: atom_id res chain seq x y z
N THR A 1 -24.38 -10.83 -1.26
CA THR A 1 -23.67 -9.68 -0.65
C THR A 1 -22.26 -10.09 -0.24
N LYS A 2 -21.23 -9.39 -0.74
CA LYS A 2 -19.86 -9.62 -0.32
C LYS A 2 -19.65 -9.04 1.07
N LYS A 3 -19.02 -9.80 1.96
CA LYS A 3 -18.63 -9.31 3.29
C LYS A 3 -17.19 -8.80 3.21
N VAL A 4 -17.03 -7.50 3.42
CA VAL A 4 -15.72 -6.85 3.46
C VAL A 4 -15.10 -7.01 4.85
N HIS A 5 -13.80 -7.30 4.93
CA HIS A 5 -13.08 -7.41 6.18
C HIS A 5 -12.55 -6.03 6.62
N LEU A 6 -13.45 -5.21 7.19
CA LEU A 6 -13.20 -3.81 7.53
C LEU A 6 -11.94 -3.59 8.37
N LYS A 7 -11.65 -4.49 9.33
CA LYS A 7 -10.45 -4.40 10.16
C LYS A 7 -9.16 -4.36 9.33
N SER A 8 -9.05 -5.21 8.30
CA SER A 8 -7.86 -5.24 7.43
C SER A 8 -7.71 -3.95 6.64
N ILE A 9 -8.82 -3.40 6.14
CA ILE A 9 -8.82 -2.15 5.38
C ILE A 9 -8.37 -0.98 6.26
N ILE A 10 -8.87 -0.91 7.51
CA ILE A 10 -8.46 0.14 8.46
C ILE A 10 -6.95 0.05 8.75
N HIS A 11 -6.41 -1.16 9.00
CA HIS A 11 -4.98 -1.31 9.23
C HIS A 11 -4.13 -0.97 8.01
N GLU A 12 -4.59 -1.30 6.81
CA GLU A 12 -3.93 -0.91 5.57
C GLU A 12 -3.88 0.62 5.41
N LEU A 13 -5.00 1.32 5.63
CA LEU A 13 -5.04 2.77 5.58
C LEU A 13 -4.15 3.43 6.64
N ILE A 14 -4.15 2.91 7.88
CA ILE A 14 -3.25 3.40 8.93
C ILE A 14 -1.78 3.24 8.50
N TRP A 15 -1.42 2.11 7.92
CA TRP A 15 -0.09 1.84 7.42
C TRP A 15 0.33 2.83 6.32
N PHE A 16 -0.57 3.15 5.36
CA PHE A 16 -0.32 4.18 4.36
C PHE A 16 -0.16 5.58 4.98
N ILE A 17 -1.07 5.95 5.91
CA ILE A 17 -1.03 7.25 6.59
C ILE A 17 0.26 7.43 7.42
N GLN A 18 0.80 6.36 7.98
CA GLN A 18 2.08 6.38 8.68
C GLN A 18 3.28 6.56 7.75
N GLY A 19 3.10 6.40 6.44
CA GLY A 19 4.20 6.43 5.46
C GLY A 19 5.07 5.19 5.51
N ASP A 20 4.62 4.14 6.19
CA ASP A 20 5.34 2.88 6.31
C ASP A 20 5.27 2.09 5.01
N THR A 21 6.34 1.37 4.70
CA THR A 21 6.48 0.53 3.51
C THR A 21 6.81 -0.92 3.85
N ASN A 22 7.08 -1.20 5.14
CA ASN A 22 7.36 -2.54 5.61
C ASN A 22 6.08 -3.26 6.03
N ILE A 23 5.88 -4.46 5.50
CA ILE A 23 4.66 -5.26 5.75
C ILE A 23 4.54 -5.78 7.19
N ARG A 24 5.56 -5.62 8.04
CA ARG A 24 5.56 -6.16 9.40
C ARG A 24 4.36 -5.69 10.23
N TYR A 25 4.03 -4.40 10.14
CA TYR A 25 2.84 -3.87 10.81
C TYR A 25 1.58 -4.59 10.34
N LEU A 26 1.46 -4.80 9.04
CA LEU A 26 0.30 -5.46 8.42
C LEU A 26 0.18 -6.92 8.89
N VAL A 27 1.25 -7.71 8.81
CA VAL A 27 1.21 -9.13 9.24
C VAL A 27 0.97 -9.28 10.74
N LYS A 28 1.48 -8.36 11.58
CA LYS A 28 1.17 -8.34 13.03
C LYS A 28 -0.32 -8.10 13.30
N ASN A 29 -1.02 -7.41 12.40
CA ASN A 29 -2.45 -7.11 12.51
C ASN A 29 -3.34 -8.04 11.66
N GLY A 30 -2.77 -9.11 11.10
CA GLY A 30 -3.50 -10.13 10.33
C GLY A 30 -3.88 -9.69 8.91
N VAL A 31 -3.21 -8.68 8.36
CA VAL A 31 -3.41 -8.22 6.98
C VAL A 31 -2.38 -8.87 6.09
N ASN A 32 -2.83 -9.67 5.12
CA ASN A 32 -1.97 -10.55 4.33
C ASN A 32 -1.90 -10.20 2.83
N ILE A 33 -2.70 -9.23 2.36
CA ILE A 33 -2.84 -8.91 0.93
C ILE A 33 -1.56 -8.38 0.28
N TRP A 34 -0.58 -7.94 1.09
CA TRP A 34 0.71 -7.43 0.62
C TRP A 34 1.85 -8.45 0.70
N ASN A 35 1.62 -9.67 1.18
CA ASN A 35 2.69 -10.63 1.48
C ASN A 35 3.36 -11.20 0.23
N ASP A 36 2.63 -11.35 -0.88
CA ASP A 36 3.11 -12.01 -2.10
C ASP A 36 4.34 -11.32 -2.69
N TRP A 37 4.36 -9.99 -2.72
CA TRP A 37 5.42 -9.22 -3.37
C TRP A 37 6.77 -9.33 -2.66
N PRO A 38 6.89 -9.04 -1.34
CA PRO A 38 8.16 -9.17 -0.65
C PRO A 38 8.59 -10.64 -0.56
N PHE A 39 7.66 -11.60 -0.48
CA PHE A 39 7.99 -13.01 -0.53
C PHE A 39 8.59 -13.43 -1.87
N GLN A 40 8.00 -13.01 -2.99
CA GLN A 40 8.57 -13.26 -4.32
C GLN A 40 9.94 -12.60 -4.50
N ASN A 41 10.12 -11.38 -3.99
CA ASN A 41 11.40 -10.70 -4.01
C ASN A 41 12.46 -11.47 -3.21
N TRP A 42 12.11 -11.94 -2.02
CA TRP A 42 12.98 -12.79 -1.20
C TRP A 42 13.38 -14.08 -1.91
N LEU A 43 12.44 -14.78 -2.55
CA LEU A 43 12.75 -15.99 -3.33
C LEU A 43 13.72 -15.68 -4.47
N ARG A 44 13.56 -14.56 -5.18
CA ARG A 44 14.48 -14.14 -6.26
C ARG A 44 15.88 -13.86 -5.71
N GLU A 45 15.99 -13.05 -4.66
CA GLU A 45 17.27 -12.71 -4.05
C GLU A 45 18.02 -13.93 -3.52
N THR A 46 17.29 -14.91 -2.98
CA THR A 46 17.85 -16.15 -2.46
C THR A 46 17.97 -17.26 -3.51
N LYS A 47 17.59 -16.99 -4.79
CA LYS A 47 17.63 -17.93 -5.90
C LYS A 47 16.82 -19.21 -5.67
N GLN A 48 15.70 -19.09 -4.97
CA GLN A 48 14.84 -20.23 -4.58
C GLN A 48 13.54 -20.32 -5.39
N GLU A 49 13.32 -19.46 -6.39
CA GLU A 49 12.06 -19.41 -7.17
C GLU A 49 11.69 -20.77 -7.78
N GLN A 50 12.69 -21.54 -8.25
CA GLN A 50 12.45 -22.84 -8.86
C GLN A 50 11.98 -23.90 -7.85
N ASN A 51 12.34 -23.75 -6.57
CA ASN A 51 11.95 -24.67 -5.51
C ASN A 51 10.49 -24.45 -5.07
N PHE A 52 9.98 -23.26 -5.30
CA PHE A 52 8.65 -22.82 -4.85
C PHE A 52 7.84 -22.23 -6.02
N PRO A 53 7.31 -23.06 -6.95
CA PRO A 53 6.47 -22.56 -8.04
C PRO A 53 5.28 -21.79 -7.49
N THR A 54 5.03 -20.60 -8.03
CA THR A 54 4.00 -19.66 -7.55
C THR A 54 2.65 -20.34 -7.36
N TYR A 55 2.05 -20.11 -6.20
CA TYR A 55 0.77 -20.68 -5.75
C TYR A 55 0.72 -22.21 -5.59
N SER A 56 1.83 -22.91 -5.70
CA SER A 56 1.92 -24.34 -5.33
C SER A 56 1.71 -24.54 -3.82
N LYS A 57 1.54 -25.78 -3.38
CA LYS A 57 1.47 -26.11 -1.96
C LYS A 57 2.76 -25.70 -1.23
N ALA A 58 3.91 -26.05 -1.80
CA ALA A 58 5.22 -25.68 -1.24
C ALA A 58 5.39 -24.17 -1.12
N TRP A 59 4.96 -23.39 -2.14
CA TRP A 59 5.00 -21.94 -2.11
C TRP A 59 4.18 -21.35 -0.96
N ARG A 60 2.98 -21.88 -0.73
CA ARG A 60 2.10 -21.41 0.37
C ARG A 60 2.66 -21.74 1.74
N GLU A 61 3.23 -22.91 1.89
CA GLU A 61 3.86 -23.36 3.14
C GLU A 61 5.09 -22.49 3.45
N GLU A 62 5.93 -22.23 2.48
CA GLU A 62 7.11 -21.38 2.64
C GLU A 62 6.73 -19.90 2.88
N MET A 63 5.72 -19.38 2.19
CA MET A 63 5.19 -18.05 2.47
C MET A 63 4.69 -17.91 3.91
N ALA A 64 4.06 -18.94 4.45
CA ALA A 64 3.64 -18.92 5.85
C ALA A 64 4.85 -18.81 6.80
N GLN A 65 5.96 -19.51 6.51
CA GLN A 65 7.20 -19.40 7.29
C GLN A 65 7.85 -18.02 7.12
N PHE A 66 7.86 -17.48 5.89
CA PHE A 66 8.35 -16.13 5.62
C PHE A 66 7.57 -15.08 6.44
N VAL A 67 6.25 -15.17 6.48
CA VAL A 67 5.38 -14.26 7.26
C VAL A 67 5.66 -14.36 8.76
N ILE A 68 5.88 -15.56 9.30
CA ILE A 68 6.28 -15.75 10.70
C ILE A 68 7.62 -15.05 10.96
N ARG A 69 8.61 -15.21 10.09
CA ARG A 69 9.91 -14.55 10.22
C ARG A 69 9.81 -13.03 10.12
N ILE A 70 9.01 -12.49 9.20
CA ILE A 70 8.74 -11.04 9.13
C ILE A 70 8.15 -10.53 10.45
N LYS A 71 7.29 -11.30 11.07
CA LYS A 71 6.63 -10.92 12.33
C LYS A 71 7.59 -10.93 13.52
N GLU A 72 8.44 -11.94 13.62
CA GLU A 72 9.22 -12.27 14.81
C GLU A 72 10.68 -11.79 14.76
N ASP A 73 11.29 -11.73 13.59
CA ASP A 73 12.70 -11.38 13.39
C ASP A 73 12.82 -9.96 12.83
N ASP A 74 13.35 -9.04 13.65
CA ASP A 74 13.53 -7.64 13.29
C ASP A 74 14.49 -7.44 12.13
N ALA A 75 15.63 -8.15 12.14
CA ALA A 75 16.65 -8.03 11.10
C ALA A 75 16.14 -8.57 9.76
N PHE A 76 15.42 -9.70 9.80
CA PHE A 76 14.80 -10.28 8.62
C PHE A 76 13.73 -9.38 8.05
N SER A 77 12.87 -8.80 8.91
CA SER A 77 11.84 -7.87 8.49
C SER A 77 12.41 -6.60 7.87
N GLN A 78 13.45 -6.01 8.47
CA GLN A 78 14.11 -4.84 7.89
C GLN A 78 14.69 -5.12 6.51
N LYS A 79 15.24 -6.32 6.29
CA LYS A 79 15.86 -6.69 5.03
C LYS A 79 14.86 -7.06 3.93
N TYR A 80 13.79 -7.78 4.27
CA TYR A 80 12.92 -8.43 3.29
C TYR A 80 11.45 -8.01 3.37
N GLY A 81 11.06 -7.22 4.36
CA GLY A 81 9.67 -6.80 4.54
C GLY A 81 9.29 -5.51 3.81
N ASP A 82 10.27 -4.78 3.28
CA ASP A 82 10.05 -3.49 2.62
C ASP A 82 9.56 -3.68 1.17
N LEU A 83 8.49 -2.96 0.81
CA LEU A 83 7.90 -2.95 -0.53
C LEU A 83 8.47 -1.85 -1.43
N GLY A 84 9.36 -0.99 -0.89
CA GLY A 84 9.84 0.18 -1.60
C GLY A 84 8.84 1.34 -1.59
N PRO A 85 8.89 2.24 -2.59
CA PRO A 85 8.18 3.53 -2.56
C PRO A 85 6.67 3.41 -2.88
N VAL A 86 5.96 2.52 -2.16
CA VAL A 86 4.51 2.33 -2.31
C VAL A 86 3.70 3.50 -1.71
N TYR A 87 2.37 3.40 -1.72
CA TYR A 87 1.40 4.44 -1.37
C TYR A 87 1.79 5.31 -0.17
N GLY A 88 2.11 4.72 0.98
CA GLY A 88 2.45 5.46 2.19
C GLY A 88 3.66 6.35 2.00
N ARG A 89 4.70 5.85 1.34
CA ARG A 89 5.90 6.62 1.00
C ARG A 89 5.54 7.82 0.13
N GLN A 90 4.73 7.64 -0.91
CA GLN A 90 4.34 8.73 -1.81
C GLN A 90 3.48 9.77 -1.09
N TRP A 91 2.56 9.36 -0.23
CA TRP A 91 1.67 10.28 0.49
C TRP A 91 2.41 11.14 1.51
N ARG A 92 3.41 10.56 2.19
CA ARG A 92 4.11 11.19 3.32
C ARG A 92 5.48 11.76 2.98
N ASN A 93 6.06 11.35 1.85
CA ASN A 93 7.39 11.82 1.42
C ASN A 93 7.58 11.70 -0.09
N PHE A 94 6.78 12.43 -0.87
CA PHE A 94 6.93 12.53 -2.32
C PHE A 94 8.08 13.46 -2.64
N GLU A 95 9.24 12.94 -2.99
CA GLU A 95 10.46 13.73 -3.25
C GLU A 95 10.76 14.77 -2.14
N GLY A 96 10.56 14.40 -0.88
CA GLY A 96 10.74 15.29 0.28
C GLY A 96 9.49 16.05 0.73
N VAL A 97 8.38 15.92 0.02
CA VAL A 97 7.13 16.61 0.33
C VAL A 97 6.14 15.67 1.03
N ASP A 98 5.70 16.04 2.23
CA ASP A 98 4.57 15.39 2.91
C ASP A 98 3.25 15.94 2.35
N GLN A 99 2.74 15.31 1.28
CA GLN A 99 1.52 15.73 0.60
C GLN A 99 0.30 15.67 1.53
N LEU A 100 0.19 14.59 2.34
CA LEU A 100 -0.97 14.39 3.19
C LEU A 100 -1.04 15.44 4.31
N ALA A 101 0.07 15.74 4.97
CA ALA A 101 0.13 16.80 5.97
C ALA A 101 -0.18 18.18 5.35
N GLY A 102 0.34 18.45 4.15
CA GLY A 102 0.05 19.67 3.40
C GLY A 102 -1.45 19.83 3.13
N VAL A 103 -2.08 18.79 2.60
CA VAL A 103 -3.53 18.80 2.29
C VAL A 103 -4.37 18.98 3.56
N VAL A 104 -4.03 18.30 4.67
CA VAL A 104 -4.74 18.49 5.95
C VAL A 104 -4.64 19.93 6.44
N SER A 105 -3.45 20.53 6.36
CA SER A 105 -3.25 21.95 6.70
C SER A 105 -4.05 22.89 5.79
N ASP A 106 -4.08 22.61 4.49
CA ASP A 106 -4.80 23.44 3.51
C ASP A 106 -6.32 23.33 3.69
N ILE A 107 -6.88 22.17 3.98
CA ILE A 107 -8.30 22.00 4.31
C ILE A 107 -8.70 22.92 5.48
N GLN A 108 -7.83 23.06 6.49
CA GLN A 108 -8.10 23.91 7.66
C GLN A 108 -7.98 25.41 7.35
N LYS A 109 -7.01 25.81 6.54
CA LYS A 109 -6.66 27.22 6.28
C LYS A 109 -7.34 27.81 5.06
N ASN A 110 -7.55 27.00 4.03
CA ASN A 110 -8.11 27.42 2.75
C ASN A 110 -8.96 26.29 2.16
N PRO A 111 -10.14 26.01 2.75
CA PRO A 111 -11.01 24.90 2.34
C PRO A 111 -11.50 25.02 0.89
N ASP A 112 -11.54 26.23 0.32
CA ASP A 112 -11.96 26.48 -1.08
C ASP A 112 -10.85 26.15 -2.10
N SER A 113 -9.67 25.71 -1.63
CA SER A 113 -8.57 25.33 -2.51
C SER A 113 -8.96 24.18 -3.44
N ARG A 114 -8.63 24.32 -4.72
CA ARG A 114 -8.78 23.23 -5.71
C ARG A 114 -7.50 22.39 -5.84
N ARG A 115 -6.50 22.62 -4.96
CA ARG A 115 -5.21 21.94 -4.95
C ARG A 115 -5.08 20.92 -3.83
N LEU A 116 -6.21 20.48 -3.25
CA LEU A 116 -6.27 19.48 -2.19
C LEU A 116 -6.08 18.07 -2.79
N ILE A 117 -4.91 17.83 -3.38
CA ILE A 117 -4.59 16.62 -4.16
C ILE A 117 -3.42 15.89 -3.49
N VAL A 118 -3.53 14.55 -3.41
CA VAL A 118 -2.46 13.64 -3.02
C VAL A 118 -2.23 12.66 -4.16
N SER A 119 -1.01 12.61 -4.70
CA SER A 119 -0.62 11.71 -5.79
C SER A 119 0.26 10.58 -5.27
N ALA A 120 -0.04 9.34 -5.69
CA ALA A 120 0.85 8.20 -5.50
C ALA A 120 1.65 7.89 -6.77
N TRP A 121 1.36 8.55 -7.89
CA TRP A 121 2.02 8.31 -9.17
C TRP A 121 3.27 9.16 -9.28
N ASN A 122 4.41 8.59 -8.94
CA ASN A 122 5.72 9.20 -9.11
C ASN A 122 6.43 8.51 -10.30
N PRO A 123 6.56 9.17 -11.47
CA PRO A 123 7.21 8.56 -12.64
C PRO A 123 8.63 8.08 -12.39
N ARG A 124 9.34 8.70 -11.44
CA ARG A 124 10.70 8.31 -11.06
C ARG A 124 10.75 6.98 -10.35
N ASP A 125 9.74 6.67 -9.52
CA ASP A 125 9.68 5.46 -8.72
C ASP A 125 8.96 4.30 -9.42
N ILE A 126 8.19 4.56 -10.48
CA ILE A 126 7.44 3.53 -11.22
C ILE A 126 8.33 2.34 -11.65
N PRO A 127 9.55 2.53 -12.20
CA PRO A 127 10.40 1.41 -12.58
C PRO A 127 10.81 0.52 -11.40
N VAL A 128 11.01 1.12 -10.21
CA VAL A 128 11.33 0.39 -8.97
C VAL A 128 10.11 -0.39 -8.49
N MET A 129 8.95 0.27 -8.42
CA MET A 129 7.70 -0.35 -8.02
C MET A 129 7.29 -1.50 -8.94
N ALA A 130 7.53 -1.38 -10.24
CA ALA A 130 7.25 -2.44 -11.22
C ALA A 130 8.12 -3.69 -11.01
N LYS A 131 9.33 -3.55 -10.46
CA LYS A 131 10.23 -4.68 -10.17
C LYS A 131 9.90 -5.35 -8.85
N SER A 132 9.58 -4.59 -7.83
CA SER A 132 9.39 -5.07 -6.45
C SER A 132 7.94 -5.35 -6.08
N GLY A 133 6.99 -4.95 -6.92
CA GLY A 133 5.58 -5.10 -6.61
C GLY A 133 4.69 -4.57 -7.71
N LEU A 134 3.74 -3.73 -7.35
CA LEU A 134 2.72 -3.20 -8.23
C LEU A 134 2.77 -1.68 -8.25
N PRO A 135 2.93 -1.03 -9.41
CA PRO A 135 2.73 0.41 -9.53
C PRO A 135 1.33 0.82 -9.04
N PRO A 136 1.17 2.01 -8.42
CA PRO A 136 -0.06 2.39 -7.75
C PRO A 136 -1.28 2.33 -8.67
N CYS A 137 -2.31 1.56 -8.28
CA CYS A 137 -3.61 1.57 -8.93
C CYS A 137 -4.43 2.79 -8.50
N HIS A 138 -4.40 3.14 -7.22
CA HIS A 138 -4.92 4.39 -6.68
C HIS A 138 -3.94 5.51 -7.03
N THR A 139 -4.14 6.12 -8.18
CA THR A 139 -3.15 7.03 -8.77
C THR A 139 -3.09 8.36 -8.03
N LEU A 140 -4.25 8.94 -7.72
CA LEU A 140 -4.39 10.15 -6.94
C LEU A 140 -5.78 10.21 -6.29
N PHE A 141 -5.87 10.99 -5.24
CA PHE A 141 -7.17 11.40 -4.69
C PHE A 141 -7.19 12.90 -4.44
N GLN A 142 -8.39 13.47 -4.52
CA GLN A 142 -8.64 14.89 -4.32
C GLN A 142 -9.73 15.09 -3.29
N PHE A 143 -9.51 16.02 -2.38
CA PHE A 143 -10.53 16.47 -1.46
C PHE A 143 -11.26 17.70 -1.99
N TYR A 144 -12.51 17.84 -1.58
CA TYR A 144 -13.34 19.00 -1.87
C TYR A 144 -14.19 19.33 -0.64
N VAL A 145 -14.21 20.59 -0.27
CA VAL A 145 -15.01 21.08 0.85
C VAL A 145 -16.15 21.95 0.32
N ALA A 146 -17.38 21.63 0.70
CA ALA A 146 -18.54 22.44 0.40
C ALA A 146 -19.52 22.40 1.57
N GLU A 147 -20.04 23.54 1.97
CA GLU A 147 -21.02 23.66 3.05
C GLU A 147 -20.57 22.98 4.35
N GLY A 148 -19.28 23.09 4.68
CA GLY A 148 -18.68 22.46 5.87
C GLY A 148 -18.54 20.94 5.80
N ARG A 149 -18.78 20.34 4.64
CA ARG A 149 -18.64 18.89 4.39
C ARG A 149 -17.42 18.60 3.54
N LEU A 150 -16.68 17.57 3.94
CA LEU A 150 -15.51 17.08 3.21
C LEU A 150 -15.93 15.93 2.29
N SER A 151 -15.59 16.03 1.01
CA SER A 151 -15.72 14.97 0.01
C SER A 151 -14.33 14.51 -0.44
N CYS A 152 -14.24 13.25 -0.86
CA CYS A 152 -13.02 12.68 -1.44
C CYS A 152 -13.36 11.98 -2.75
N GLN A 153 -12.57 12.25 -3.79
CA GLN A 153 -12.65 11.54 -5.07
C GLN A 153 -11.33 10.85 -5.34
N LEU A 154 -11.39 9.56 -5.64
CA LEU A 154 -10.24 8.75 -6.01
C LEU A 154 -10.22 8.49 -7.51
N TYR A 155 -9.07 8.67 -8.15
CA TYR A 155 -8.81 8.17 -9.50
C TYR A 155 -8.00 6.88 -9.45
N GLN A 156 -8.59 5.79 -9.94
CA GLN A 156 -7.91 4.52 -10.15
C GLN A 156 -7.59 4.32 -11.63
N ARG A 157 -6.30 4.09 -11.98
CA ARG A 157 -5.88 3.77 -13.35
C ARG A 157 -6.27 2.34 -13.77
N SER A 158 -6.48 1.47 -12.80
CA SER A 158 -6.82 0.06 -13.00
C SER A 158 -7.61 -0.43 -11.80
N ALA A 159 -8.77 -1.02 -12.05
CA ALA A 159 -9.62 -1.60 -11.03
C ALA A 159 -10.37 -2.81 -11.58
N ASP A 160 -10.49 -3.88 -10.79
CA ASP A 160 -11.50 -4.89 -11.02
C ASP A 160 -12.82 -4.40 -10.41
N VAL A 161 -13.78 -4.08 -11.28
CA VAL A 161 -15.05 -3.48 -10.85
C VAL A 161 -15.87 -4.44 -9.99
N PHE A 162 -15.72 -5.74 -10.17
CA PHE A 162 -16.49 -6.74 -9.45
C PHE A 162 -15.83 -7.19 -8.15
N LEU A 163 -14.51 -7.39 -8.15
CA LEU A 163 -13.76 -7.87 -7.01
C LEU A 163 -13.07 -6.73 -6.24
N GLY A 164 -12.40 -5.84 -6.96
CA GLY A 164 -11.52 -4.83 -6.38
C GLY A 164 -12.27 -3.66 -5.75
N VAL A 165 -13.19 -3.03 -6.49
CA VAL A 165 -13.91 -1.84 -5.98
C VAL A 165 -14.62 -2.10 -4.64
N PRO A 166 -15.34 -3.21 -4.42
CA PRO A 166 -15.98 -3.47 -3.13
C PRO A 166 -15.02 -3.67 -1.95
N PHE A 167 -13.73 -3.92 -2.22
CA PHE A 167 -12.72 -4.12 -1.18
C PHE A 167 -11.84 -2.88 -0.93
N ASN A 168 -11.96 -1.86 -1.76
CA ASN A 168 -11.24 -0.62 -1.62
C ASN A 168 -12.12 0.42 -0.93
N ILE A 169 -11.81 0.74 0.32
CA ILE A 169 -12.52 1.80 1.06
C ILE A 169 -12.25 3.18 0.46
N ALA A 170 -11.14 3.34 -0.24
CA ALA A 170 -10.79 4.60 -0.88
C ALA A 170 -11.50 4.82 -2.23
N SER A 171 -12.34 3.89 -2.68
CA SER A 171 -13.10 3.98 -3.93
C SER A 171 -14.57 4.25 -3.71
#